data_c21304add6d45d28801e700079a7baad
#
_entry.id   c21304add6d45d28801e700079a7baad
#
_cell.length_a   1.000
_cell.length_b   1.000
_cell.length_c   1.000
_cell.angle_alpha   90.00
_cell.angle_beta   90.00
_cell.angle_gamma   90.00
#
_symmetry.space_group_name_H-M   'P 1'
#
loop_
_entity.id
_entity.type
_entity.pdbx_description
1 polymer ?
#
loop_
_entity_poly.entity_id
_entity_poly.type
_entity_poly.pdbx_seq_one_letter_code
_entity_poly.pdbx_strand_id
1 'polypeptide(L)'
;CSTWGEGELQDDWNDFLFKLKDMKLEGKTVAIFGCGDSATYSTSFCDAIGLIYNELQHTGCQFAGETEVDGYSFEHSGAEINGKFAGLPIDEINEPEKTEERVKAWTEKIKKLQ
;
A
#
# COMPACT_ATOMS: atom_id res chain seq x y z
N CYS A 1 3.34 -6.37 0.05
CA CYS A 1 4.74 -5.91 0.10
C CYS A 1 5.08 -5.35 1.48
N SER A 2 6.33 -5.27 1.81
CA SER A 2 6.80 -4.65 3.04
C SER A 2 7.70 -3.45 2.72
N THR A 3 7.70 -2.48 3.63
CA THR A 3 8.57 -1.31 3.54
C THR A 3 9.82 -1.60 4.36
N TRP A 4 10.99 -1.53 3.71
CA TRP A 4 12.28 -1.76 4.34
C TRP A 4 13.02 -0.45 4.54
N GLY A 5 13.79 -0.36 5.63
CA GLY A 5 14.55 0.84 5.94
C GLY A 5 13.67 2.08 5.96
N GLU A 6 14.12 3.13 5.32
CA GLU A 6 13.41 4.40 5.27
C GLU A 6 12.55 4.53 4.01
N GLY A 7 11.60 3.61 3.85
CA GLY A 7 10.63 3.68 2.76
C GLY A 7 11.01 2.92 1.51
N GLU A 8 11.89 1.93 1.63
CA GLU A 8 12.35 1.14 0.49
C GLU A 8 11.53 -0.13 0.30
N LEU A 9 11.44 -0.57 -0.95
CA LEU A 9 10.86 -1.86 -1.27
C LEU A 9 11.85 -2.99 -0.97
N GLN A 10 11.33 -4.15 -0.62
CA GLN A 10 12.11 -5.38 -0.52
C GLN A 10 12.75 -5.69 -1.88
N ASP A 11 13.98 -6.20 -1.89
CA ASP A 11 14.73 -6.42 -3.13
C ASP A 11 14.00 -7.25 -4.18
N ASP A 12 13.35 -8.33 -3.76
CA ASP A 12 12.58 -9.20 -4.67
C ASP A 12 11.45 -8.41 -5.35
N TRP A 13 10.86 -7.45 -4.65
CA TRP A 13 9.82 -6.58 -5.18
C TRP A 13 10.34 -5.59 -6.21
N ASN A 14 11.58 -5.11 -6.04
CA ASN A 14 12.17 -4.20 -7.02
C ASN A 14 12.29 -4.88 -8.38
N ASP A 15 12.75 -6.13 -8.42
CA ASP A 15 12.86 -6.90 -9.65
C ASP A 15 11.49 -7.19 -10.26
N PHE A 16 10.54 -7.57 -9.43
CA PHE A 16 9.18 -7.88 -9.87
C PHE A 16 8.47 -6.63 -10.41
N LEU A 17 8.62 -5.51 -9.73
CA LEU A 17 8.02 -4.24 -10.14
C LEU A 17 8.59 -3.76 -11.47
N PHE A 18 9.88 -3.94 -11.69
CA PHE A 18 10.50 -3.60 -12.96
C PHE A 18 9.86 -4.36 -14.13
N LYS A 19 9.48 -5.61 -13.90
CA LYS A 19 8.77 -6.41 -14.90
C LYS A 19 7.32 -5.98 -15.06
N LEU A 20 6.64 -5.68 -13.94
CA LEU A 20 5.23 -5.29 -13.94
C LEU A 20 4.98 -3.99 -14.70
N LYS A 21 5.86 -3.01 -14.57
CA LYS A 21 5.65 -1.71 -15.18
C LYS A 21 5.66 -1.74 -16.71
N ASP A 22 6.22 -2.79 -17.30
CA ASP A 22 6.25 -2.98 -18.74
C ASP A 22 5.02 -3.77 -19.25
N MET A 23 4.18 -4.26 -18.35
CA MET A 23 2.97 -5.00 -18.72
C MET A 23 1.82 -4.04 -19.00
N LYS A 24 0.95 -4.43 -19.90
CA LYS A 24 -0.27 -3.66 -20.18
C LYS A 24 -1.38 -4.20 -19.28
N LEU A 25 -1.79 -3.39 -18.31
CA LEU A 25 -2.81 -3.77 -17.33
C LEU A 25 -4.13 -3.04 -17.56
N GLU A 26 -4.38 -2.57 -18.76
CA GLU A 26 -5.63 -1.90 -19.11
C GLU A 26 -6.82 -2.82 -18.82
N GLY A 27 -7.84 -2.26 -18.18
CA GLY A 27 -9.02 -3.02 -17.79
C GLY A 27 -8.85 -3.88 -16.55
N LYS A 28 -7.66 -3.91 -15.95
CA LYS A 28 -7.41 -4.65 -14.71
C LYS A 28 -7.59 -3.72 -13.51
N THR A 29 -8.14 -4.27 -12.43
CA THR A 29 -8.27 -3.56 -11.16
C THR A 29 -7.20 -4.09 -10.21
N VAL A 30 -6.43 -3.18 -9.63
CA VAL A 30 -5.31 -3.52 -8.74
C VAL A 30 -5.56 -2.94 -7.36
N ALA A 31 -5.34 -3.74 -6.35
CA ALA A 31 -5.38 -3.31 -4.95
C ALA A 31 -4.05 -3.66 -4.31
N ILE A 32 -3.50 -2.75 -3.51
CA ILE A 32 -2.18 -2.89 -2.92
C ILE A 32 -2.29 -2.93 -1.41
N PHE A 33 -1.54 -3.82 -0.76
CA PHE A 33 -1.39 -3.80 0.69
C PHE A 33 0.08 -3.96 1.03
N GLY A 34 0.46 -3.50 2.20
CA GLY A 34 1.85 -3.59 2.62
C GLY A 34 2.02 -3.38 4.11
N CYS A 35 3.18 -3.77 4.62
CA CYS A 35 3.50 -3.69 6.04
C CYS A 35 4.51 -2.57 6.31
N GLY A 36 4.44 -2.00 7.51
CA GLY A 36 5.37 -0.99 7.96
C GLY A 36 5.37 -0.89 9.47
N ASP A 37 6.22 -0.02 10.01
CA ASP A 37 6.37 0.23 11.44
C ASP A 37 6.19 1.73 11.69
N SER A 38 5.01 2.12 12.15
CA SER A 38 4.64 3.53 12.30
C SER A 38 5.40 4.26 13.40
N ALA A 39 5.90 3.54 14.40
CA ALA A 39 6.65 4.16 15.51
C ALA A 39 8.10 4.40 15.14
N THR A 40 8.77 3.40 14.57
CA THR A 40 10.19 3.49 14.21
C THR A 40 10.39 4.29 12.93
N TYR A 41 9.49 4.15 11.97
CA TYR A 41 9.61 4.80 10.65
C TYR A 41 8.38 5.67 10.37
N SER A 42 8.07 6.57 11.29
CA SER A 42 6.86 7.40 11.19
C SER A 42 6.85 8.38 10.01
N THR A 43 8.03 8.74 9.49
CA THR A 43 8.15 9.65 8.36
C THR A 43 8.16 8.95 7.00
N SER A 44 8.20 7.62 6.99
CA SER A 44 8.22 6.81 5.77
C SER A 44 7.30 5.59 5.89
N PHE A 45 6.24 5.72 6.67
CA PHE A 45 5.33 4.62 6.98
C PHE A 45 4.68 4.04 5.73
N CYS A 46 4.94 2.75 5.48
CA CYS A 46 4.40 2.02 4.32
C CYS A 46 4.65 2.69 2.96
N ASP A 47 5.76 3.40 2.82
CA ASP A 47 6.11 4.07 1.56
C ASP A 47 6.18 3.10 0.37
N ALA A 48 6.46 1.82 0.61
CA ALA A 48 6.51 0.82 -0.45
C ALA A 48 5.19 0.74 -1.23
N ILE A 49 4.05 0.96 -0.57
CA ILE A 49 2.75 1.01 -1.24
C ILE A 49 2.73 2.13 -2.28
N GLY A 50 3.23 3.30 -1.90
CA GLY A 50 3.30 4.45 -2.80
C GLY A 50 4.23 4.23 -3.98
N LEU A 51 5.35 3.53 -3.74
CA LEU A 51 6.30 3.21 -4.82
C LEU A 51 5.65 2.30 -5.87
N ILE A 52 4.92 1.29 -5.43
CA ILE A 52 4.22 0.39 -6.33
C ILE A 52 3.10 1.13 -7.07
N TYR A 53 2.35 1.94 -6.36
CA TYR A 53 1.27 2.74 -6.95
C TYR A 53 1.79 3.64 -8.08
N ASN A 54 2.88 4.37 -7.82
CA ASN A 54 3.46 5.28 -8.81
C ASN A 54 3.94 4.55 -10.06
N GLU A 55 4.57 3.40 -9.89
CA GLU A 55 5.07 2.62 -11.03
C GLU A 55 3.93 2.01 -11.85
N LEU A 56 2.87 1.57 -11.19
CA LEU A 56 1.75 0.94 -11.89
C LEU A 56 0.78 1.93 -12.54
N GLN A 57 0.87 3.23 -12.23
CA GLN A 57 0.03 4.23 -12.86
C GLN A 57 0.18 4.26 -14.39
N HIS A 58 1.35 3.88 -14.89
CA HIS A 58 1.63 3.91 -16.32
C HIS A 58 1.18 2.66 -17.07
N THR A 59 0.62 1.66 -16.37
CA THR A 59 0.18 0.41 -17.00
C THR A 59 -1.27 0.44 -17.49
N GLY A 60 -1.99 1.51 -17.17
CA GLY A 60 -3.41 1.63 -17.55
C GLY A 60 -4.36 0.91 -16.60
N CYS A 61 -3.88 0.33 -15.50
CA CYS A 61 -4.75 -0.34 -14.54
C CYS A 61 -5.56 0.66 -13.72
N GLN A 62 -6.66 0.18 -13.15
CA GLN A 62 -7.46 0.95 -12.21
C GLN A 62 -7.10 0.51 -10.80
N PHE A 63 -7.05 1.46 -9.87
CA PHE A 63 -6.73 1.17 -8.48
C PHE A 63 -7.99 1.10 -7.62
N ALA A 64 -8.01 0.17 -6.68
CA ALA A 64 -9.08 -0.01 -5.72
C ALA A 64 -8.46 -0.20 -4.32
N GLY A 65 -9.30 -0.16 -3.30
CA GLY A 65 -8.84 -0.45 -1.94
C GLY A 65 -8.16 0.71 -1.23
N GLU A 66 -8.48 1.96 -1.58
CA GLU A 66 -8.03 3.12 -0.83
C GLU A 66 -8.47 3.01 0.62
N THR A 67 -7.62 3.46 1.56
CA THR A 67 -7.88 3.38 2.99
C THR A 67 -7.81 4.77 3.62
N GLU A 68 -8.73 5.06 4.53
CA GLU A 68 -8.70 6.32 5.28
C GLU A 68 -7.47 6.38 6.19
N VAL A 69 -6.90 7.57 6.36
CA VAL A 69 -5.75 7.75 7.23
C VAL A 69 -6.11 7.72 8.71
N ASP A 70 -7.39 7.84 9.04
CA ASP A 70 -7.87 7.81 10.42
C ASP A 70 -7.54 6.48 11.09
N GLY A 71 -7.11 6.53 12.33
CA GLY A 71 -6.76 5.34 13.10
C GLY A 71 -5.31 4.90 12.94
N TYR A 72 -4.54 5.60 12.13
CA TYR A 72 -3.09 5.35 11.97
C TYR A 72 -2.29 6.45 12.65
N SER A 73 -1.16 6.07 13.24
CA SER A 73 -0.24 7.01 13.89
C SER A 73 1.05 7.07 13.09
N PHE A 74 1.27 8.16 12.36
CA PHE A 74 2.49 8.37 11.58
C PHE A 74 2.65 9.86 11.30
N GLU A 75 3.85 10.28 10.91
CA GLU A 75 4.11 11.67 10.55
C GLU A 75 3.95 11.89 9.05
N HIS A 76 4.49 10.97 8.25
CA HIS A 76 4.44 11.08 6.79
C HIS A 76 4.47 9.70 6.15
N SER A 77 3.80 9.57 5.02
CA SER A 77 3.83 8.34 4.23
C SER A 77 3.72 8.65 2.74
N GLY A 78 4.59 8.05 1.95
CA GLY A 78 4.51 8.11 0.49
C GLY A 78 3.29 7.38 -0.06
N ALA A 79 2.64 6.56 0.76
CA ALA A 79 1.41 5.88 0.37
C ALA A 79 0.17 6.77 0.48
N GLU A 80 0.28 7.92 1.16
CA GLU A 80 -0.82 8.87 1.29
C GLU A 80 -0.95 9.72 0.03
N ILE A 81 -2.08 9.60 -0.63
CA ILE A 81 -2.36 10.32 -1.88
C ILE A 81 -3.74 10.96 -1.75
N ASN A 82 -3.78 12.28 -1.87
CA ASN A 82 -5.02 13.07 -1.76
C ASN A 82 -5.77 12.84 -0.44
N GLY A 83 -5.01 12.68 0.66
CA GLY A 83 -5.60 12.52 1.99
C GLY A 83 -6.02 11.10 2.34
N LYS A 84 -5.73 10.13 1.49
CA LYS A 84 -6.03 8.72 1.74
C LYS A 84 -4.83 7.87 1.36
N PHE A 85 -4.73 6.68 1.97
CA PHE A 85 -3.72 5.71 1.54
C PHE A 85 -4.12 5.09 0.21
N ALA A 86 -3.16 4.94 -0.70
CA ALA A 86 -3.37 4.30 -1.99
C ALA A 86 -3.66 2.79 -1.88
N GLY A 87 -3.44 2.19 -0.72
CA GLY A 87 -3.70 0.78 -0.45
C GLY A 87 -3.98 0.57 1.03
N LEU A 88 -3.75 -0.64 1.52
CA LEU A 88 -3.94 -0.99 2.92
C LEU A 88 -2.61 -1.06 3.66
N PRO A 89 -2.28 -0.08 4.52
CA PRO A 89 -1.12 -0.19 5.40
C PRO A 89 -1.40 -1.13 6.56
N ILE A 90 -0.45 -1.99 6.87
CA ILE A 90 -0.54 -2.93 7.99
C ILE A 90 0.64 -2.70 8.92
N ASP A 91 0.36 -2.47 10.19
CA ASP A 91 1.39 -2.26 11.22
C ASP A 91 1.28 -3.36 12.28
N GLU A 92 1.94 -4.49 12.01
CA GLU A 92 1.98 -5.63 12.92
C GLU A 92 2.88 -5.39 14.13
N ILE A 93 3.78 -4.41 14.04
CA ILE A 93 4.72 -4.12 15.12
C ILE A 93 4.04 -3.35 16.25
N ASN A 94 3.29 -2.30 15.89
CA ASN A 94 2.68 -1.40 16.88
C ASN A 94 1.19 -1.63 17.09
N GLU A 95 0.50 -2.12 16.06
CA GLU A 95 -0.96 -2.26 16.08
C GLU A 95 -1.41 -3.63 15.57
N PRO A 96 -0.82 -4.74 16.06
CA PRO A 96 -1.19 -6.08 15.57
C PRO A 96 -2.66 -6.41 15.82
N GLU A 97 -3.26 -5.85 16.87
CA GLU A 97 -4.65 -6.09 17.21
C GLU A 97 -5.64 -5.49 16.20
N LYS A 98 -5.19 -4.54 15.40
CA LYS A 98 -6.04 -3.90 14.39
C LYS A 98 -5.95 -4.55 13.01
N THR A 99 -4.98 -5.40 12.79
CA THR A 99 -4.71 -5.99 11.47
C THR A 99 -5.90 -6.79 10.94
N GLU A 100 -6.47 -7.64 11.75
CA GLU A 100 -7.59 -8.49 11.32
C GLU A 100 -8.79 -7.67 10.88
N GLU A 101 -9.17 -6.65 11.65
CA GLU A 101 -10.29 -5.78 11.32
C GLU A 101 -10.01 -4.99 10.03
N ARG A 102 -8.79 -4.47 9.90
CA ARG A 102 -8.38 -3.68 8.72
C ARG A 102 -8.45 -4.53 7.46
N VAL A 103 -7.92 -5.74 7.51
CA VAL A 103 -7.92 -6.65 6.35
C VAL A 103 -9.36 -7.04 6.00
N LYS A 104 -10.16 -7.36 6.99
CA LYS A 104 -11.56 -7.76 6.76
C LYS A 104 -12.38 -6.64 6.12
N ALA A 105 -12.29 -5.43 6.66
CA ALA A 105 -13.00 -4.28 6.13
C ALA A 105 -12.54 -3.96 4.69
N TRP A 106 -11.24 -4.05 4.45
CA TRP A 106 -10.65 -3.77 3.16
C TRP A 106 -11.08 -4.77 2.10
N THR A 107 -11.08 -6.07 2.43
CA THR A 107 -11.50 -7.11 1.49
C THR A 107 -12.98 -7.01 1.15
N GLU A 108 -13.82 -6.65 2.12
CA GLU A 108 -15.23 -6.43 1.88
C GLU A 108 -15.47 -5.24 0.95
N LYS A 109 -14.70 -4.17 1.13
CA LYS A 109 -14.76 -2.99 0.28
C LYS A 109 -14.39 -3.34 -1.17
N ILE A 110 -13.35 -4.14 -1.35
CA ILE A 110 -12.91 -4.56 -2.68
C ILE A 110 -13.97 -5.43 -3.37
N LYS A 111 -14.60 -6.34 -2.64
CA LYS A 111 -15.65 -7.20 -3.18
C LYS A 111 -16.81 -6.40 -3.74
N LYS A 112 -17.15 -5.29 -3.13
CA LYS A 112 -18.27 -4.43 -3.58
C LYS A 112 -17.95 -3.71 -4.89
N LEU A 113 -16.67 -3.61 -5.25
CA LEU A 113 -16.24 -2.92 -6.46
C LEU A 113 -16.16 -3.84 -7.68
N GLN A 114 -16.35 -5.12 -7.48
CA GLN A 114 -16.32 -6.11 -8.57
C GLN A 114 -17.70 -6.35 -9.16
#